data_5fcd86a4cea42eb19057d348dc07100f
#
_entry.id   5fcd86a4cea42eb19057d348dc07100f
#
_cell.length_a   1.000
_cell.length_b   1.000
_cell.length_c   1.000
_cell.angle_alpha   90.00
_cell.angle_beta   90.00
_cell.angle_gamma   90.00
#
_symmetry.space_group_name_H-M   'P 1'
#
loop_
_entity.id
_entity.type
_entity.pdbx_description
1 polymer ?
#
loop_
_entity_poly.entity_id
_entity_poly.type
_entity_poly.pdbx_seq_one_letter_code
_entity_poly.pdbx_strand_id
1 'polypeptide(L)'
;MCVVHFLIFHLAYYFLFLDPNCARADVHIADWDHDHHHTHSEQWQGVCLAGQRQSPIDIVTNETVKEKWGQPFVFHGYEKRVPMHVRNNRHSLVVEYDDESSHEDVWIRGGGLGESKFHFAQLHFHWGSTNDQGSEHTIDGVASPMEMHIVHWNLDVGKDVKEATEKDAYNSLEVLGVLFKVGKFNKEYDAFFNAARNVAKENTNSTIEKGARLKDLLPADTNAFYRYIGSLSTPPCNEIIMWTIFKEPVEISQGQLDIMRKAYYHRKGEKEVRDISNNYRSTQKLYAREVREVDTHVVHLACALKGSKRNQYKEGSEGFTENGSDSSNSTLLLYKSFAMMFFIISMSYFL
;
A
#
# COMPACT_ATOMS: atom_id res chain seq x y z
N MET A 1 3.53 -63.15 8.97
CA MET A 1 2.97 -62.74 7.67
C MET A 1 1.83 -61.76 7.86
N CYS A 2 1.92 -60.80 8.74
CA CYS A 2 0.86 -59.81 9.03
C CYS A 2 1.35 -58.34 9.17
N VAL A 3 2.58 -58.02 8.76
CA VAL A 3 3.14 -56.66 8.89
C VAL A 3 3.22 -55.94 7.53
N VAL A 4 3.05 -56.62 6.42
CA VAL A 4 3.20 -56.05 5.08
C VAL A 4 1.87 -55.44 4.54
N HIS A 5 0.70 -55.81 5.08
CA HIS A 5 -0.60 -55.32 4.60
C HIS A 5 -1.01 -53.97 5.18
N PHE A 6 -0.36 -53.46 6.24
CA PHE A 6 -0.72 -52.18 6.87
C PHE A 6 -0.04 -50.94 6.20
N LEU A 7 1.07 -51.18 5.48
CA LEU A 7 1.80 -50.09 4.81
C LEU A 7 1.26 -49.76 3.40
N ILE A 8 0.51 -50.69 2.76
CA ILE A 8 -0.04 -50.46 1.43
C ILE A 8 -1.34 -49.66 1.50
N PHE A 9 -2.10 -49.76 2.58
CA PHE A 9 -3.34 -48.94 2.75
C PHE A 9 -3.10 -47.47 3.09
N HIS A 10 -1.97 -47.12 3.67
CA HIS A 10 -1.65 -45.69 3.96
C HIS A 10 -1.09 -44.93 2.77
N LEU A 11 -0.47 -45.60 1.82
CA LEU A 11 -0.01 -44.97 0.58
C LEU A 11 -1.13 -44.83 -0.47
N ALA A 12 -2.17 -45.63 -0.42
CA ALA A 12 -3.33 -45.50 -1.28
C ALA A 12 -4.25 -44.34 -0.86
N TYR A 13 -4.24 -43.97 0.43
CA TYR A 13 -5.06 -42.85 0.92
C TYR A 13 -4.44 -41.49 0.59
N TYR A 14 -3.14 -41.39 0.35
CA TYR A 14 -2.47 -40.16 -0.06
C TYR A 14 -2.51 -39.90 -1.57
N PHE A 15 -2.79 -40.95 -2.40
CA PHE A 15 -2.89 -40.80 -3.85
C PHE A 15 -4.30 -40.49 -4.35
N LEU A 16 -5.32 -40.54 -3.49
CA LEU A 16 -6.72 -40.29 -3.89
C LEU A 16 -7.13 -38.81 -3.76
N PHE A 17 -6.23 -37.91 -3.31
CA PHE A 17 -6.50 -36.47 -3.20
C PHE A 17 -5.62 -35.59 -4.11
N LEU A 18 -4.82 -36.18 -4.97
CA LEU A 18 -4.20 -35.46 -6.06
C LEU A 18 -4.98 -35.80 -7.34
N ASP A 19 -6.10 -35.13 -7.55
CA ASP A 19 -6.74 -35.11 -8.86
C ASP A 19 -5.79 -34.37 -9.82
N PRO A 20 -5.14 -35.08 -10.79
CA PRO A 20 -4.27 -34.45 -11.78
C PRO A 20 -5.04 -33.55 -12.75
N ASN A 21 -6.38 -33.51 -12.65
CA ASN A 21 -7.28 -32.63 -13.39
C ASN A 21 -7.79 -31.47 -12.56
N CYS A 22 -7.25 -31.23 -11.35
CA CYS A 22 -7.29 -29.88 -10.77
C CYS A 22 -6.35 -28.99 -11.59
N ALA A 23 -6.62 -28.94 -12.89
CA ALA A 23 -6.20 -27.86 -13.75
C ALA A 23 -6.57 -26.59 -12.98
N ARG A 24 -5.55 -25.76 -12.66
CA ARG A 24 -5.78 -24.33 -12.45
C ARG A 24 -6.80 -23.97 -13.53
N ALA A 25 -8.04 -23.83 -13.13
CA ALA A 25 -8.99 -23.14 -13.97
C ALA A 25 -8.29 -21.83 -14.26
N ASP A 26 -7.85 -21.63 -15.49
CA ASP A 26 -7.61 -20.32 -16.02
C ASP A 26 -8.93 -19.61 -15.76
N VAL A 27 -9.00 -18.95 -14.60
CA VAL A 27 -10.04 -18.00 -14.33
C VAL A 27 -9.76 -16.92 -15.36
N HIS A 28 -10.35 -17.08 -16.57
CA HIS A 28 -10.66 -15.92 -17.36
C HIS A 28 -11.24 -14.97 -16.35
N ILE A 29 -10.50 -13.90 -16.03
CA ILE A 29 -11.01 -12.79 -15.28
C ILE A 29 -12.08 -12.22 -16.19
N ALA A 30 -13.24 -12.88 -16.14
CA ALA A 30 -14.41 -12.47 -16.88
C ALA A 30 -14.72 -11.06 -16.43
N ASP A 31 -15.10 -10.21 -17.34
CA ASP A 31 -15.59 -8.85 -17.17
C ASP A 31 -16.21 -8.69 -15.77
N TRP A 32 -15.36 -8.47 -14.73
CA TRP A 32 -15.84 -8.14 -13.41
C TRP A 32 -16.25 -6.67 -13.41
N ASP A 33 -17.31 -6.35 -12.71
CA ASP A 33 -17.87 -5.02 -12.64
C ASP A 33 -18.14 -4.64 -11.17
N HIS A 34 -18.07 -3.37 -10.85
CA HIS A 34 -18.68 -2.78 -9.67
C HIS A 34 -20.12 -2.45 -10.04
N ASP A 35 -21.02 -3.43 -10.06
CA ASP A 35 -22.41 -3.21 -10.46
C ASP A 35 -23.08 -2.19 -9.52
N HIS A 36 -23.63 -1.11 -10.11
CA HIS A 36 -24.13 0.07 -9.40
C HIS A 36 -25.29 -0.16 -8.41
N HIS A 37 -25.89 -1.32 -8.42
CA HIS A 37 -26.95 -1.67 -7.48
C HIS A 37 -26.47 -2.48 -6.29
N HIS A 38 -25.24 -2.97 -6.36
CA HIS A 38 -24.69 -3.84 -5.35
C HIS A 38 -23.19 -3.68 -5.31
N THR A 39 -22.65 -3.13 -4.26
CA THR A 39 -21.26 -3.24 -3.81
C THR A 39 -20.82 -4.72 -3.71
N HIS A 40 -21.23 -5.56 -4.67
CA HIS A 40 -21.25 -7.00 -4.58
C HIS A 40 -19.96 -7.62 -5.07
N SER A 41 -18.98 -7.58 -4.20
CA SER A 41 -17.99 -8.65 -4.17
C SER A 41 -18.61 -10.05 -3.97
N GLU A 42 -19.90 -10.16 -3.72
CA GLU A 42 -20.64 -11.45 -3.57
C GLU A 42 -20.65 -12.29 -4.86
N GLN A 43 -20.49 -11.67 -6.03
CA GLN A 43 -20.36 -12.39 -7.30
C GLN A 43 -18.92 -12.79 -7.61
N TRP A 44 -17.95 -12.23 -6.88
CA TRP A 44 -16.56 -12.57 -7.06
C TRP A 44 -16.29 -13.93 -6.42
N GLN A 45 -15.47 -14.74 -7.07
CA GLN A 45 -15.20 -16.12 -6.67
C GLN A 45 -13.78 -16.28 -6.13
N GLY A 46 -13.44 -17.50 -5.72
CA GLY A 46 -12.10 -17.86 -5.29
C GLY A 46 -11.67 -17.12 -4.02
N VAL A 47 -10.47 -16.54 -4.03
CA VAL A 47 -9.88 -15.86 -2.89
C VAL A 47 -10.71 -14.64 -2.47
N CYS A 48 -11.38 -13.97 -3.42
CA CYS A 48 -12.24 -12.84 -3.10
C CYS A 48 -13.36 -13.18 -2.11
N LEU A 49 -13.87 -14.41 -2.16
CA LEU A 49 -14.93 -14.89 -1.27
C LEU A 49 -14.38 -15.67 -0.07
N ALA A 50 -13.35 -16.50 -0.27
CA ALA A 50 -12.86 -17.44 0.74
C ALA A 50 -11.68 -16.91 1.56
N GLY A 51 -11.03 -15.82 1.13
CA GLY A 51 -9.86 -15.25 1.79
C GLY A 51 -10.19 -14.69 3.17
N GLN A 52 -9.21 -14.73 4.05
CA GLN A 52 -9.35 -14.25 5.43
C GLN A 52 -8.56 -12.97 5.72
N ARG A 53 -7.82 -12.48 4.72
CA ARG A 53 -7.06 -11.23 4.79
C ARG A 53 -7.51 -10.24 3.71
N GLN A 54 -8.80 -10.24 3.41
CA GLN A 54 -9.38 -9.42 2.36
C GLN A 54 -9.37 -7.92 2.71
N SER A 55 -9.32 -7.08 1.66
CA SER A 55 -9.36 -5.61 1.71
C SER A 55 -10.51 -5.09 0.85
N PRO A 56 -10.98 -3.86 1.12
CA PRO A 56 -10.61 -2.95 2.22
C PRO A 56 -11.16 -3.39 3.58
N ILE A 57 -10.85 -2.63 4.65
CA ILE A 57 -11.40 -2.85 6.00
C ILE A 57 -11.94 -1.55 6.60
N ASP A 58 -12.80 -1.68 7.61
CA ASP A 58 -13.06 -0.59 8.54
C ASP A 58 -11.95 -0.53 9.59
N ILE A 59 -11.32 0.63 9.74
CA ILE A 59 -10.27 0.88 10.74
C ILE A 59 -10.94 1.45 11.99
N VAL A 60 -11.14 0.59 12.99
CA VAL A 60 -11.72 0.97 14.27
C VAL A 60 -10.59 1.53 15.15
N THR A 61 -10.56 2.85 15.31
CA THR A 61 -9.40 3.56 15.88
C THR A 61 -9.08 3.19 17.33
N ASN A 62 -10.08 2.84 18.12
CA ASN A 62 -9.90 2.41 19.51
C ASN A 62 -9.42 0.95 19.65
N GLU A 63 -9.40 0.18 18.56
CA GLU A 63 -8.94 -1.22 18.51
C GLU A 63 -7.54 -1.35 17.88
N THR A 64 -6.95 -0.24 17.44
CA THR A 64 -5.61 -0.25 16.83
C THR A 64 -4.50 -0.48 17.86
N VAL A 65 -3.46 -1.18 17.43
CA VAL A 65 -2.23 -1.33 18.22
C VAL A 65 -1.28 -0.18 17.92
N LYS A 66 -0.99 0.63 18.95
CA LYS A 66 -0.14 1.81 18.80
C LYS A 66 1.32 1.43 18.69
N GLU A 67 1.98 1.82 17.61
CA GLU A 67 3.41 1.64 17.37
C GLU A 67 4.14 3.00 17.44
N LYS A 68 4.97 3.18 18.49
CA LYS A 68 5.65 4.45 18.77
C LYS A 68 7.03 4.59 18.14
N TRP A 69 7.55 3.57 17.46
CA TRP A 69 8.96 3.49 17.06
C TRP A 69 9.13 3.19 15.57
N GLY A 70 8.15 3.51 14.75
CA GLY A 70 8.24 3.37 13.30
C GLY A 70 9.33 4.27 12.71
N GLN A 71 10.05 3.80 11.69
CA GLN A 71 10.90 4.66 10.88
C GLN A 71 10.03 5.43 9.88
N PRO A 72 10.30 6.72 9.61
CA PRO A 72 9.57 7.46 8.58
C PRO A 72 9.81 6.84 7.21
N PHE A 73 8.87 7.07 6.29
CA PHE A 73 9.07 6.73 4.89
C PHE A 73 10.20 7.52 4.26
N VAL A 74 10.93 6.87 3.37
CA VAL A 74 11.82 7.51 2.41
C VAL A 74 11.15 7.42 1.04
N PHE A 75 10.79 8.56 0.50
CA PHE A 75 10.17 8.70 -0.83
C PHE A 75 11.26 9.11 -1.84
N HIS A 76 11.88 8.12 -2.49
CA HIS A 76 12.94 8.40 -3.47
C HIS A 76 12.33 8.71 -4.84
N GLY A 77 12.79 9.77 -5.49
CA GLY A 77 12.34 10.16 -6.82
C GLY A 77 10.96 10.85 -6.86
N TYR A 78 10.24 10.90 -5.76
CA TYR A 78 8.91 11.51 -5.66
C TYR A 78 8.88 13.03 -5.95
N GLU A 79 10.01 13.71 -5.77
CA GLU A 79 10.20 15.15 -6.12
C GLU A 79 10.36 15.36 -7.62
N LYS A 80 10.72 14.31 -8.37
CA LYS A 80 10.97 14.42 -9.80
C LYS A 80 9.64 14.60 -10.54
N ARG A 81 9.64 15.48 -11.54
CA ARG A 81 8.56 15.52 -12.51
C ARG A 81 8.79 14.44 -13.55
N VAL A 82 7.89 13.49 -13.61
CA VAL A 82 7.96 12.37 -14.52
C VAL A 82 6.78 12.46 -15.50
N PRO A 83 7.00 12.25 -16.82
CA PRO A 83 5.93 12.14 -17.79
C PRO A 83 4.98 11.01 -17.40
N MET A 84 3.70 11.34 -17.29
CA MET A 84 2.64 10.40 -16.91
C MET A 84 1.39 10.67 -17.73
N HIS A 85 0.56 9.66 -17.89
CA HIS A 85 -0.75 9.79 -18.49
C HIS A 85 -1.83 9.25 -17.56
N VAL A 86 -3.05 9.78 -17.74
CA VAL A 86 -4.27 9.27 -17.11
C VAL A 86 -4.98 8.38 -18.13
N ARG A 87 -5.43 7.21 -17.72
CA ARG A 87 -6.20 6.29 -18.54
C ARG A 87 -7.49 5.88 -17.83
N ASN A 88 -8.61 5.92 -18.54
CA ASN A 88 -9.84 5.30 -18.08
C ASN A 88 -9.86 3.84 -18.51
N ASN A 89 -9.71 2.93 -17.55
CA ASN A 89 -9.66 1.47 -17.78
C ASN A 89 -11.02 0.77 -17.59
N ARG A 90 -12.14 1.52 -17.57
CA ARG A 90 -13.52 1.09 -17.27
C ARG A 90 -13.82 0.90 -15.79
N HIS A 91 -12.83 0.64 -14.95
CA HIS A 91 -12.99 0.40 -13.52
C HIS A 91 -12.55 1.61 -12.68
N SER A 92 -11.59 2.37 -13.20
CA SER A 92 -11.03 3.53 -12.53
C SER A 92 -10.32 4.46 -13.52
N LEU A 93 -9.91 5.63 -13.04
CA LEU A 93 -8.89 6.45 -13.69
C LEU A 93 -7.52 6.06 -13.10
N VAL A 94 -6.66 5.52 -13.96
CA VAL A 94 -5.32 5.05 -13.61
C VAL A 94 -4.28 6.03 -14.13
N VAL A 95 -3.27 6.32 -13.32
CA VAL A 95 -2.11 7.13 -13.70
C VAL A 95 -0.89 6.24 -13.77
N GLU A 96 -0.25 6.24 -14.93
CA GLU A 96 0.91 5.40 -15.24
C GLU A 96 2.01 6.26 -15.84
N TYR A 97 3.25 5.77 -15.83
CA TYR A 97 4.35 6.39 -16.57
C TYR A 97 4.13 6.26 -18.08
N ASP A 98 4.64 7.25 -18.82
CA ASP A 98 4.64 7.18 -20.30
C ASP A 98 5.69 6.21 -20.83
N ASP A 99 6.76 5.94 -20.05
CA ASP A 99 7.85 5.05 -20.39
C ASP A 99 8.21 4.15 -19.19
N GLU A 100 8.26 2.84 -19.43
CA GLU A 100 8.60 1.84 -18.41
C GLU A 100 10.00 2.03 -17.80
N SER A 101 10.93 2.64 -18.52
CA SER A 101 12.28 2.93 -18.00
C SER A 101 12.28 3.94 -16.84
N SER A 102 11.21 4.71 -16.67
CA SER A 102 11.07 5.69 -15.60
C SER A 102 10.80 5.07 -14.22
N HIS A 103 10.45 3.78 -14.16
CA HIS A 103 10.09 3.11 -12.90
C HIS A 103 11.28 2.91 -11.94
N GLU A 104 12.49 2.66 -12.46
CA GLU A 104 13.64 2.25 -11.65
C GLU A 104 14.09 3.32 -10.64
N ASP A 105 13.79 4.58 -10.91
CA ASP A 105 14.23 5.71 -10.11
C ASP A 105 13.21 6.20 -9.06
N VAL A 106 12.03 5.58 -8.98
CA VAL A 106 10.96 6.00 -8.05
C VAL A 106 10.55 4.83 -7.16
N TRP A 107 10.88 4.94 -5.87
CA TRP A 107 10.62 3.88 -4.90
C TRP A 107 10.43 4.44 -3.49
N ILE A 108 9.85 3.61 -2.63
CA ILE A 108 9.72 3.87 -1.20
C ILE A 108 10.42 2.80 -0.37
N ARG A 109 10.82 3.16 0.85
CA ARG A 109 11.27 2.25 1.90
C ARG A 109 11.02 2.88 3.27
N GLY A 110 11.31 2.17 4.35
CA GLY A 110 11.01 2.67 5.70
C GLY A 110 9.53 2.55 6.02
N GLY A 111 8.98 3.38 6.89
CA GLY A 111 7.58 3.27 7.29
C GLY A 111 7.19 1.89 7.85
N GLY A 112 8.15 1.11 8.39
CA GLY A 112 7.91 -0.26 8.85
C GLY A 112 8.03 -1.34 7.76
N LEU A 113 8.45 -0.99 6.53
CA LEU A 113 8.67 -1.94 5.43
C LEU A 113 10.03 -2.67 5.49
N GLY A 114 10.86 -2.35 6.49
CA GLY A 114 12.24 -2.85 6.56
C GLY A 114 13.16 -2.15 5.58
N GLU A 115 14.18 -2.88 5.09
CA GLU A 115 15.19 -2.36 4.15
C GLU A 115 14.80 -2.56 2.67
N SER A 116 13.74 -3.32 2.40
CA SER A 116 13.26 -3.59 1.04
C SER A 116 12.84 -2.30 0.34
N LYS A 117 13.13 -2.22 -0.96
CA LYS A 117 12.65 -1.13 -1.83
C LYS A 117 11.39 -1.57 -2.54
N PHE A 118 10.41 -0.70 -2.51
CA PHE A 118 9.15 -0.89 -3.22
C PHE A 118 9.05 0.15 -4.34
N HIS A 119 9.09 -0.31 -5.58
CA HIS A 119 9.06 0.56 -6.76
C HIS A 119 7.65 0.96 -7.13
N PHE A 120 7.47 2.22 -7.55
CA PHE A 120 6.18 2.72 -8.00
C PHE A 120 5.71 1.97 -9.26
N ALA A 121 4.47 1.47 -9.24
CA ALA A 121 3.84 0.81 -10.37
C ALA A 121 2.86 1.74 -11.10
N GLN A 122 1.86 2.20 -10.35
CA GLN A 122 0.78 3.05 -10.85
C GLN A 122 0.00 3.64 -9.66
N LEU A 123 -0.87 4.60 -9.91
CA LEU A 123 -1.89 5.00 -8.96
C LEU A 123 -3.27 5.04 -9.61
N HIS A 124 -4.30 4.82 -8.80
CA HIS A 124 -5.69 4.84 -9.26
C HIS A 124 -6.62 5.33 -8.16
N PHE A 125 -7.89 5.55 -8.52
CA PHE A 125 -8.85 6.21 -7.65
C PHE A 125 -10.14 5.42 -7.51
N HIS A 126 -10.75 5.53 -6.33
CA HIS A 126 -12.09 5.08 -6.00
C HIS A 126 -12.89 6.29 -5.54
N TRP A 127 -14.13 6.44 -6.02
CA TRP A 127 -14.98 7.59 -5.66
C TRP A 127 -16.46 7.26 -5.69
N GLY A 128 -17.23 8.03 -4.93
CA GLY A 128 -18.67 7.88 -4.83
C GLY A 128 -19.46 8.86 -5.70
N SER A 129 -20.69 8.50 -5.97
CA SER A 129 -21.68 9.41 -6.60
C SER A 129 -22.08 10.56 -5.67
N THR A 130 -21.91 10.37 -4.36
CA THR A 130 -22.19 11.36 -3.29
C THR A 130 -20.92 11.63 -2.45
N ASN A 131 -20.99 12.56 -1.48
CA ASN A 131 -19.80 12.93 -0.69
C ASN A 131 -19.65 12.12 0.60
N ASP A 132 -20.63 11.33 0.95
CA ASP A 132 -20.67 10.48 2.16
C ASP A 132 -20.18 9.05 1.92
N GLN A 133 -19.83 8.74 0.67
CA GLN A 133 -19.28 7.44 0.27
C GLN A 133 -18.34 7.61 -0.92
N GLY A 134 -17.43 6.65 -1.12
CA GLY A 134 -16.49 6.68 -2.24
C GLY A 134 -15.15 6.04 -1.94
N SER A 135 -14.68 6.14 -0.69
CA SER A 135 -13.48 5.42 -0.27
C SER A 135 -13.75 3.91 -0.12
N GLU A 136 -12.72 3.13 -0.29
CA GLU A 136 -12.71 1.69 0.00
C GLU A 136 -12.53 1.44 1.50
N HIS A 137 -11.54 2.10 2.12
CA HIS A 137 -11.37 2.06 3.58
C HIS A 137 -12.32 3.04 4.27
N THR A 138 -12.78 2.63 5.46
CA THR A 138 -13.54 3.50 6.37
C THR A 138 -12.75 3.68 7.67
N ILE A 139 -12.97 4.80 8.34
CA ILE A 139 -12.40 5.08 9.66
C ILE A 139 -13.58 5.22 10.63
N ASP A 140 -13.66 4.33 11.63
CA ASP A 140 -14.76 4.27 12.59
C ASP A 140 -16.15 4.25 11.90
N GLY A 141 -16.27 3.49 10.81
CA GLY A 141 -17.46 3.34 10.00
C GLY A 141 -17.76 4.51 9.05
N VAL A 142 -16.90 5.52 8.98
CA VAL A 142 -17.11 6.70 8.13
C VAL A 142 -16.28 6.59 6.86
N ALA A 143 -16.95 6.63 5.70
CA ALA A 143 -16.30 6.69 4.39
C ALA A 143 -15.92 8.12 3.99
N SER A 144 -14.93 8.23 3.12
CA SER A 144 -14.54 9.46 2.44
C SER A 144 -15.14 9.53 1.03
N PRO A 145 -15.31 10.71 0.42
CA PRO A 145 -15.85 10.85 -0.93
C PRO A 145 -14.97 10.25 -2.03
N MET A 146 -13.68 10.05 -1.76
CA MET A 146 -12.71 9.49 -2.70
C MET A 146 -11.51 8.92 -1.93
N GLU A 147 -10.88 7.90 -2.52
CA GLU A 147 -9.63 7.32 -2.06
C GLU A 147 -8.69 7.09 -3.27
N MET A 148 -7.40 7.35 -3.08
CA MET A 148 -6.35 7.09 -4.06
C MET A 148 -5.44 5.99 -3.53
N HIS A 149 -5.11 5.04 -4.38
CA HIS A 149 -4.15 3.99 -4.12
C HIS A 149 -2.88 4.21 -4.93
N ILE A 150 -1.73 4.33 -4.27
CA ILE A 150 -0.42 4.41 -4.90
C ILE A 150 0.24 3.06 -4.73
N VAL A 151 0.32 2.31 -5.82
CA VAL A 151 0.77 0.91 -5.81
C VAL A 151 2.27 0.83 -6.06
N HIS A 152 2.95 0.02 -5.25
CA HIS A 152 4.37 -0.26 -5.38
C HIS A 152 4.61 -1.78 -5.32
N TRP A 153 5.63 -2.28 -6.05
CA TRP A 153 6.02 -3.68 -5.97
C TRP A 153 7.38 -3.84 -5.28
N ASN A 154 7.53 -4.93 -4.55
CA ASN A 154 8.75 -5.27 -3.83
C ASN A 154 9.79 -5.85 -4.79
N LEU A 155 10.91 -5.15 -4.96
CA LEU A 155 12.00 -5.56 -5.86
C LEU A 155 12.67 -6.87 -5.40
N ASP A 156 12.65 -7.17 -4.10
CA ASP A 156 13.21 -8.42 -3.57
C ASP A 156 12.32 -9.64 -3.90
N VAL A 157 11.06 -9.40 -4.31
CA VAL A 157 10.09 -10.44 -4.65
C VAL A 157 9.99 -10.64 -6.16
N GLY A 158 9.95 -9.58 -6.95
CA GLY A 158 9.82 -9.64 -8.40
C GLY A 158 10.50 -8.48 -9.11
N LYS A 159 10.93 -8.71 -10.34
CA LYS A 159 11.57 -7.67 -11.18
C LYS A 159 10.58 -6.61 -11.68
N ASP A 160 9.29 -6.94 -11.70
CA ASP A 160 8.18 -6.08 -12.07
C ASP A 160 6.94 -6.40 -11.23
N VAL A 161 5.89 -5.59 -11.35
CA VAL A 161 4.65 -5.75 -10.60
C VAL A 161 3.94 -7.07 -10.90
N LYS A 162 4.05 -7.57 -12.14
CA LYS A 162 3.44 -8.84 -12.55
C LYS A 162 4.12 -10.01 -11.86
N GLU A 163 5.44 -10.10 -11.94
CA GLU A 163 6.18 -11.18 -11.28
C GLU A 163 5.99 -11.13 -9.77
N ALA A 164 6.04 -9.95 -9.13
CA ALA A 164 5.79 -9.80 -7.71
C ALA A 164 4.40 -10.30 -7.31
N THR A 165 3.37 -10.01 -8.12
CA THR A 165 2.00 -10.49 -7.89
C THR A 165 1.87 -12.01 -8.02
N GLU A 166 2.56 -12.61 -9.00
CA GLU A 166 2.55 -14.07 -9.25
C GLU A 166 3.25 -14.88 -8.14
N LYS A 167 4.19 -14.29 -7.39
CA LYS A 167 4.90 -14.96 -6.27
C LYS A 167 4.02 -15.19 -5.04
N ASP A 168 2.88 -14.50 -4.94
CA ASP A 168 1.89 -14.65 -3.86
C ASP A 168 2.48 -14.50 -2.43
N ALA A 169 3.52 -13.67 -2.28
CA ALA A 169 4.11 -13.36 -0.99
C ALA A 169 3.33 -12.24 -0.29
N TYR A 170 3.16 -12.32 1.03
CA TYR A 170 2.37 -11.34 1.83
C TYR A 170 2.88 -9.88 1.71
N ASN A 171 4.10 -9.69 1.25
CA ASN A 171 4.77 -8.39 1.07
C ASN A 171 5.16 -8.15 -0.40
N SER A 172 4.48 -8.78 -1.34
CA SER A 172 4.73 -8.56 -2.78
C SER A 172 4.47 -7.12 -3.18
N LEU A 173 3.43 -6.52 -2.63
CA LEU A 173 3.04 -5.15 -2.91
C LEU A 173 2.91 -4.33 -1.63
N GLU A 174 3.21 -3.04 -1.72
CA GLU A 174 2.85 -2.01 -0.76
C GLU A 174 1.91 -1.02 -1.43
N VAL A 175 0.78 -0.73 -0.80
CA VAL A 175 -0.18 0.26 -1.32
C VAL A 175 -0.39 1.37 -0.29
N LEU A 176 -0.12 2.60 -0.71
CA LEU A 176 -0.42 3.79 0.07
C LEU A 176 -1.84 4.24 -0.26
N GLY A 177 -2.72 4.21 0.72
CA GLY A 177 -4.09 4.71 0.65
C GLY A 177 -4.15 6.16 1.15
N VAL A 178 -4.67 7.04 0.30
CA VAL A 178 -4.87 8.46 0.60
C VAL A 178 -6.36 8.76 0.55
N LEU A 179 -6.94 9.10 1.70
CA LEU A 179 -8.33 9.51 1.81
C LEU A 179 -8.50 10.98 1.42
N PHE A 180 -9.66 11.34 0.87
CA PHE A 180 -9.97 12.71 0.48
C PHE A 180 -11.13 13.28 1.28
N LYS A 181 -11.13 14.60 1.41
CA LYS A 181 -12.28 15.38 1.90
C LYS A 181 -12.59 16.52 0.96
N VAL A 182 -13.86 16.88 0.87
CA VAL A 182 -14.28 18.05 0.09
C VAL A 182 -14.05 19.34 0.89
N GLY A 183 -13.41 20.31 0.24
CA GLY A 183 -13.11 21.60 0.83
C GLY A 183 -12.53 22.58 -0.19
N LYS A 184 -11.33 23.07 0.01
CA LYS A 184 -10.69 24.05 -0.88
C LYS A 184 -10.16 23.40 -2.16
N PHE A 185 -10.06 24.22 -3.21
CA PHE A 185 -9.38 23.83 -4.44
C PHE A 185 -7.91 23.45 -4.16
N ASN A 186 -7.50 22.29 -4.65
CA ASN A 186 -6.14 21.81 -4.51
C ASN A 186 -5.37 21.98 -5.83
N LYS A 187 -4.47 22.95 -5.82
CA LYS A 187 -3.65 23.29 -6.99
C LYS A 187 -2.72 22.16 -7.43
N GLU A 188 -2.22 21.37 -6.49
CA GLU A 188 -1.25 20.31 -6.79
C GLU A 188 -1.89 19.19 -7.63
N TYR A 189 -3.19 18.99 -7.48
CA TYR A 189 -3.96 18.03 -8.27
C TYR A 189 -4.51 18.58 -9.60
N ASP A 190 -4.32 19.88 -9.90
CA ASP A 190 -4.94 20.51 -11.07
C ASP A 190 -4.50 19.88 -12.39
N ALA A 191 -3.21 19.55 -12.53
CA ALA A 191 -2.68 18.90 -13.73
C ALA A 191 -3.33 17.53 -13.97
N PHE A 192 -3.52 16.74 -12.90
CA PHE A 192 -4.22 15.45 -12.94
C PHE A 192 -5.69 15.64 -13.35
N PHE A 193 -6.43 16.51 -12.67
CA PHE A 193 -7.86 16.73 -12.98
C PHE A 193 -8.09 17.30 -14.38
N ASN A 194 -7.16 18.10 -14.90
CA ASN A 194 -7.22 18.58 -16.27
C ASN A 194 -7.04 17.44 -17.28
N ALA A 195 -6.10 16.53 -17.06
CA ALA A 195 -5.96 15.32 -17.87
C ALA A 195 -7.17 14.39 -17.73
N ALA A 196 -7.70 14.22 -16.51
CA ALA A 196 -8.88 13.40 -16.23
C ALA A 196 -10.13 13.86 -16.99
N ARG A 197 -10.31 15.17 -17.24
CA ARG A 197 -11.42 15.68 -18.08
C ARG A 197 -11.43 15.10 -19.49
N ASN A 198 -10.26 14.80 -20.05
CA ASN A 198 -10.11 14.30 -21.40
C ASN A 198 -10.34 12.79 -21.51
N VAL A 199 -10.40 12.08 -20.39
CA VAL A 199 -10.55 10.62 -20.32
C VAL A 199 -11.86 10.18 -19.66
N ALA A 200 -12.88 11.02 -19.72
CA ALA A 200 -14.20 10.67 -19.20
C ALA A 200 -14.71 9.36 -19.84
N LYS A 201 -14.43 9.14 -21.11
CA LYS A 201 -14.82 7.91 -21.84
C LYS A 201 -13.80 6.80 -21.60
N GLU A 202 -14.31 5.56 -21.47
CA GLU A 202 -13.49 4.35 -21.35
C GLU A 202 -12.46 4.20 -22.48
N ASN A 203 -11.35 3.52 -22.17
CA ASN A 203 -10.26 3.22 -23.10
C ASN A 203 -9.66 4.46 -23.78
N THR A 204 -9.76 5.62 -23.12
CA THR A 204 -9.08 6.85 -23.52
C THR A 204 -7.92 7.15 -22.58
N ASN A 205 -6.91 7.81 -23.10
CA ASN A 205 -5.77 8.30 -22.31
C ASN A 205 -5.51 9.79 -22.59
N SER A 206 -4.89 10.46 -21.63
CA SER A 206 -4.46 11.85 -21.75
C SER A 206 -3.18 12.06 -20.95
N THR A 207 -2.19 12.68 -21.57
CA THR A 207 -0.93 13.02 -20.91
C THR A 207 -1.16 14.10 -19.84
N ILE A 208 -0.50 13.94 -18.70
CA ILE A 208 -0.42 14.99 -17.69
C ILE A 208 0.62 16.00 -18.16
N GLU A 209 0.17 17.17 -18.59
CA GLU A 209 1.05 18.22 -19.09
C GLU A 209 2.15 18.56 -18.07
N LYS A 210 3.41 18.65 -18.56
CA LYS A 210 4.60 18.90 -17.73
C LYS A 210 4.92 17.81 -16.71
N GLY A 211 4.30 16.63 -16.77
CA GLY A 211 4.46 15.54 -15.81
C GLY A 211 3.91 15.87 -14.43
N ALA A 212 3.89 14.85 -13.56
CA ALA A 212 3.49 14.98 -12.17
C ALA A 212 4.66 14.67 -11.23
N ARG A 213 4.60 15.23 -10.01
CA ARG A 213 5.44 14.81 -8.89
C ARG A 213 4.55 14.01 -7.94
N LEU A 214 4.92 12.77 -7.67
CA LEU A 214 4.16 11.94 -6.75
C LEU A 214 4.07 12.54 -5.34
N LYS A 215 5.11 13.30 -4.94
CA LYS A 215 5.12 14.01 -3.65
C LYS A 215 3.95 14.97 -3.49
N ASP A 216 3.56 15.64 -4.56
CA ASP A 216 2.47 16.63 -4.53
C ASP A 216 1.10 15.96 -4.32
N LEU A 217 1.02 14.65 -4.53
CA LEU A 217 -0.19 13.85 -4.38
C LEU A 217 -0.31 13.20 -2.98
N LEU A 218 0.73 13.30 -2.15
CA LEU A 218 0.70 12.79 -0.78
C LEU A 218 0.03 13.81 0.16
N PRO A 219 -0.54 13.36 1.30
CA PRO A 219 -0.96 14.27 2.36
C PRO A 219 0.25 15.02 2.94
N ALA A 220 0.00 16.15 3.60
CA ALA A 220 1.07 16.97 4.18
C ALA A 220 1.81 16.21 5.29
N ASP A 221 1.10 15.40 6.06
CA ASP A 221 1.66 14.50 7.07
C ASP A 221 1.66 13.04 6.60
N THR A 222 2.83 12.51 6.28
CA THR A 222 3.06 11.11 5.96
C THR A 222 3.65 10.30 7.11
N ASN A 223 3.76 10.89 8.31
CA ASN A 223 4.34 10.25 9.48
C ASN A 223 3.30 9.52 10.34
N ALA A 224 2.02 9.83 10.16
CA ALA A 224 0.92 9.22 10.88
C ALA A 224 0.03 8.40 9.94
N PHE A 225 -0.05 7.08 10.18
CA PHE A 225 -0.79 6.17 9.30
C PHE A 225 -1.23 4.91 10.03
N TYR A 226 -2.15 4.19 9.41
CA TYR A 226 -2.54 2.83 9.79
C TYR A 226 -1.87 1.82 8.86
N ARG A 227 -1.44 0.68 9.43
CA ARG A 227 -0.81 -0.42 8.71
C ARG A 227 -1.52 -1.73 8.97
N TYR A 228 -1.80 -2.51 7.92
CA TYR A 228 -2.29 -3.89 8.05
C TYR A 228 -1.90 -4.73 6.82
N ILE A 229 -1.95 -6.06 6.95
CA ILE A 229 -1.75 -6.98 5.84
C ILE A 229 -3.10 -7.34 5.24
N GLY A 230 -3.22 -7.20 3.92
CA GLY A 230 -4.46 -7.38 3.22
C GLY A 230 -4.30 -7.90 1.79
N SER A 231 -5.29 -7.60 0.97
CA SER A 231 -5.41 -8.10 -0.40
C SER A 231 -5.53 -6.99 -1.43
N LEU A 232 -5.45 -7.36 -2.71
CA LEU A 232 -6.06 -6.57 -3.78
C LEU A 232 -7.54 -6.38 -3.46
N SER A 233 -8.07 -5.18 -3.65
CA SER A 233 -9.49 -4.86 -3.46
C SER A 233 -10.33 -5.24 -4.68
N THR A 234 -9.69 -5.68 -5.76
CA THR A 234 -10.33 -6.13 -6.99
C THR A 234 -9.90 -7.56 -7.34
N PRO A 235 -10.67 -8.32 -8.12
CA PRO A 235 -10.25 -9.64 -8.56
C PRO A 235 -8.87 -9.64 -9.23
N PRO A 236 -8.01 -10.61 -8.91
CA PRO A 236 -8.25 -11.88 -8.22
C PRO A 236 -8.18 -11.85 -6.68
N CYS A 237 -8.08 -10.69 -6.03
CA CYS A 237 -8.10 -10.48 -4.58
C CYS A 237 -6.96 -11.18 -3.81
N ASN A 238 -5.79 -11.35 -4.42
CA ASN A 238 -4.62 -11.98 -3.80
C ASN A 238 -4.23 -11.26 -2.51
N GLU A 239 -3.93 -12.03 -1.46
CA GLU A 239 -3.64 -11.55 -0.10
C GLU A 239 -2.15 -11.22 0.08
N ILE A 240 -1.62 -10.33 -0.76
CA ILE A 240 -0.20 -10.02 -0.98
C ILE A 240 0.17 -8.57 -0.68
N ILE A 241 -0.75 -7.80 -0.11
CA ILE A 241 -0.56 -6.35 0.07
C ILE A 241 -0.27 -6.01 1.52
N MET A 242 0.76 -5.20 1.72
CA MET A 242 0.92 -4.38 2.91
C MET A 242 0.22 -3.04 2.64
N TRP A 243 -0.80 -2.73 3.42
CA TRP A 243 -1.56 -1.50 3.30
C TRP A 243 -1.06 -0.44 4.27
N THR A 244 -0.84 0.75 3.77
CA THR A 244 -0.62 1.98 4.56
C THR A 244 -1.72 2.97 4.26
N ILE A 245 -2.56 3.30 5.24
CA ILE A 245 -3.61 4.30 5.10
C ILE A 245 -3.21 5.54 5.90
N PHE A 246 -2.91 6.65 5.22
CA PHE A 246 -2.55 7.89 5.87
C PHE A 246 -3.72 8.47 6.67
N LYS A 247 -3.42 8.98 7.86
CA LYS A 247 -4.45 9.53 8.76
C LYS A 247 -4.96 10.89 8.31
N GLU A 248 -4.09 11.71 7.71
CA GLU A 248 -4.45 13.03 7.21
C GLU A 248 -5.11 12.91 5.82
N PRO A 249 -6.38 13.31 5.65
CA PRO A 249 -7.01 13.32 4.34
C PRO A 249 -6.53 14.51 3.50
N VAL A 250 -6.40 14.28 2.19
CA VAL A 250 -6.14 15.35 1.22
C VAL A 250 -7.43 16.12 0.94
N GLU A 251 -7.35 17.46 0.96
CA GLU A 251 -8.47 18.32 0.65
C GLU A 251 -8.53 18.64 -0.86
N ILE A 252 -9.71 18.46 -1.47
CA ILE A 252 -10.00 18.85 -2.88
C ILE A 252 -11.32 19.60 -2.93
N SER A 253 -11.51 20.43 -3.97
CA SER A 253 -12.78 21.10 -4.16
C SER A 253 -13.86 20.18 -4.73
N GLN A 254 -15.12 20.52 -4.49
CA GLN A 254 -16.26 19.84 -5.10
C GLN A 254 -16.13 19.78 -6.62
N GLY A 255 -15.70 20.87 -7.27
CA GLY A 255 -15.52 20.90 -8.72
C GLY A 255 -14.43 19.95 -9.24
N GLN A 256 -13.39 19.67 -8.43
CA GLN A 256 -12.38 18.66 -8.76
C GLN A 256 -12.97 17.24 -8.64
N LEU A 257 -13.70 16.95 -7.58
CA LEU A 257 -14.36 15.66 -7.41
C LEU A 257 -15.41 15.40 -8.51
N ASP A 258 -16.15 16.44 -8.93
CA ASP A 258 -17.17 16.32 -9.97
C ASP A 258 -16.59 16.00 -11.37
N ILE A 259 -15.27 16.18 -11.56
CA ILE A 259 -14.59 15.71 -12.77
C ILE A 259 -14.54 14.19 -12.79
N MET A 260 -14.20 13.56 -11.68
CA MET A 260 -14.15 12.10 -11.54
C MET A 260 -15.52 11.47 -11.81
N ARG A 261 -16.58 12.09 -11.31
CA ARG A 261 -17.98 11.68 -11.48
C ARG A 261 -18.49 11.72 -12.91
N LYS A 262 -17.73 12.30 -13.84
CA LYS A 262 -18.06 12.32 -15.29
C LYS A 262 -17.45 11.15 -16.04
N ALA A 263 -16.61 10.32 -15.40
CA ALA A 263 -16.04 9.15 -16.03
C ALA A 263 -17.10 8.06 -16.22
N TYR A 264 -17.11 7.45 -17.40
CA TYR A 264 -18.12 6.45 -17.79
C TYR A 264 -17.53 5.37 -18.68
N TYR A 265 -18.28 4.27 -18.82
CA TYR A 265 -17.96 3.15 -19.70
C TYR A 265 -19.22 2.57 -20.34
N HIS A 266 -19.03 1.71 -21.35
CA HIS A 266 -20.09 0.91 -21.96
C HIS A 266 -19.89 -0.55 -21.61
N ARG A 267 -20.93 -1.20 -21.10
CA ARG A 267 -20.89 -2.63 -20.92
C ARG A 267 -20.95 -3.32 -22.29
N LYS A 268 -20.17 -4.38 -22.46
CA LYS A 268 -20.10 -5.11 -23.73
C LYS A 268 -21.49 -5.59 -24.20
N GLY A 269 -21.94 -5.09 -25.35
CA GLY A 269 -23.25 -5.40 -25.91
C GLY A 269 -24.38 -4.47 -25.47
N GLU A 270 -24.16 -3.56 -24.54
CA GLU A 270 -25.12 -2.53 -24.14
C GLU A 270 -24.85 -1.21 -24.87
N LYS A 271 -25.92 -0.47 -25.18
CA LYS A 271 -25.83 0.89 -25.75
C LYS A 271 -25.84 1.96 -24.68
N GLU A 272 -26.22 1.58 -23.47
CA GLU A 272 -26.30 2.50 -22.33
C GLU A 272 -24.93 2.82 -21.77
N VAL A 273 -24.76 4.09 -21.44
CA VAL A 273 -23.59 4.61 -20.74
C VAL A 273 -23.77 4.33 -19.25
N ARG A 274 -22.70 3.86 -18.60
CA ARG A 274 -22.65 3.63 -17.15
C ARG A 274 -21.58 4.49 -16.53
N ASP A 275 -21.91 5.15 -15.44
CA ASP A 275 -20.93 5.90 -14.65
C ASP A 275 -19.97 4.95 -13.96
N ILE A 276 -18.72 5.36 -13.82
CA ILE A 276 -17.73 4.60 -13.01
C ILE A 276 -17.90 4.90 -11.50
N SER A 277 -18.60 5.96 -11.12
CA SER A 277 -18.85 6.29 -9.70
C SER A 277 -19.34 5.09 -8.91
N ASN A 278 -18.98 5.03 -7.63
CA ASN A 278 -19.18 3.89 -6.73
C ASN A 278 -18.32 2.67 -7.09
N ASN A 279 -17.13 2.92 -7.63
CA ASN A 279 -16.12 1.92 -8.01
C ASN A 279 -15.27 1.47 -6.81
N TYR A 280 -15.89 1.17 -5.69
CA TYR A 280 -15.25 0.72 -4.46
C TYR A 280 -15.85 -0.60 -3.98
N ARG A 281 -15.03 -1.42 -3.36
CA ARG A 281 -15.46 -2.63 -2.68
C ARG A 281 -15.90 -2.28 -1.26
N SER A 282 -16.95 -2.93 -0.76
CA SER A 282 -17.34 -2.82 0.65
C SER A 282 -16.26 -3.35 1.59
N THR A 283 -16.22 -2.84 2.82
CA THR A 283 -15.28 -3.29 3.84
C THR A 283 -15.43 -4.77 4.17
N GLN A 284 -14.32 -5.45 4.36
CA GLN A 284 -14.18 -6.87 4.61
C GLN A 284 -13.91 -7.13 6.09
N LYS A 285 -14.23 -8.32 6.56
CA LYS A 285 -13.99 -8.73 7.95
C LYS A 285 -12.50 -8.69 8.27
N LEU A 286 -12.15 -8.12 9.42
CA LEU A 286 -10.77 -8.05 9.89
C LEU A 286 -10.23 -9.43 10.31
N TYR A 287 -11.08 -10.33 10.81
CA TYR A 287 -10.71 -11.63 11.40
C TYR A 287 -9.65 -11.45 12.51
N ALA A 288 -8.60 -12.26 12.50
CA ALA A 288 -7.52 -12.23 13.47
C ALA A 288 -6.39 -11.24 13.11
N ARG A 289 -6.60 -10.36 12.14
CA ARG A 289 -5.59 -9.36 11.75
C ARG A 289 -5.54 -8.22 12.75
N GLU A 290 -4.35 -7.69 12.91
CA GLU A 290 -4.07 -6.51 13.70
C GLU A 290 -3.93 -5.28 12.78
N VAL A 291 -4.54 -4.17 13.17
CA VAL A 291 -4.30 -2.85 12.55
C VAL A 291 -3.36 -2.08 13.46
N ARG A 292 -2.20 -1.70 12.94
CA ARG A 292 -1.21 -0.90 13.65
C ARG A 292 -1.43 0.58 13.37
N GLU A 293 -1.48 1.37 14.42
CA GLU A 293 -1.44 2.83 14.36
C GLU A 293 0.00 3.29 14.56
N VAL A 294 0.61 3.81 13.49
CA VAL A 294 2.03 4.19 13.47
C VAL A 294 2.15 5.70 13.51
N ASP A 295 3.06 6.19 14.38
CA ASP A 295 3.43 7.60 14.46
C ASP A 295 4.96 7.72 14.51
N THR A 296 5.55 8.25 13.44
CA THR A 296 7.01 8.39 13.29
C THR A 296 7.55 9.77 13.68
N HIS A 297 6.71 10.72 14.12
CA HIS A 297 7.13 12.08 14.50
C HIS A 297 8.16 12.08 15.64
N VAL A 298 8.03 11.15 16.58
CA VAL A 298 8.93 11.07 17.75
C VAL A 298 10.36 10.72 17.35
N VAL A 299 10.55 9.93 16.30
CA VAL A 299 11.87 9.54 15.78
C VAL A 299 12.58 10.73 15.15
N HIS A 300 11.87 11.60 14.44
CA HIS A 300 12.42 12.83 13.86
C HIS A 300 12.95 13.79 14.93
N LEU A 301 12.23 13.98 16.01
CA LEU A 301 12.67 14.83 17.13
C LEU A 301 13.92 14.26 17.79
N ALA A 302 13.99 12.97 18.02
CA ALA A 302 15.16 12.32 18.63
C ALA A 302 16.42 12.40 17.75
N CYS A 303 16.27 12.26 16.42
CA CYS A 303 17.37 12.43 15.47
C CYS A 303 17.82 13.89 15.37
N ALA A 304 16.90 14.85 15.34
CA ALA A 304 17.20 16.28 15.30
C ALA A 304 17.95 16.74 16.56
N LEU A 305 17.53 16.25 17.74
CA LEU A 305 18.19 16.56 19.01
C LEU A 305 19.60 15.94 19.11
N LYS A 306 19.83 14.74 18.55
CA LYS A 306 21.16 14.13 18.48
C LYS A 306 22.06 14.85 17.47
N GLY A 307 21.54 15.32 16.35
CA GLY A 307 22.26 16.14 15.37
C GLY A 307 22.68 17.50 15.94
N SER A 308 21.78 18.17 16.65
CA SER A 308 22.05 19.46 17.32
C SER A 308 23.15 19.36 18.39
N LYS A 309 23.14 18.29 19.21
CA LYS A 309 24.22 18.05 20.19
C LYS A 309 25.58 17.78 19.54
N ARG A 310 25.60 17.11 18.37
CA ARG A 310 26.86 16.81 17.65
C ARG A 310 27.50 18.07 17.05
N ASN A 311 26.69 19.06 16.66
CA ASN A 311 27.19 20.36 16.16
C ASN A 311 27.65 21.26 17.29
N GLN A 312 27.05 21.23 18.47
CA GLN A 312 27.54 22.00 19.65
C GLN A 312 28.91 21.53 20.16
N TYR A 313 29.26 20.24 19.98
CA TYR A 313 30.58 19.74 20.34
C TYR A 313 31.67 20.04 19.29
N LYS A 314 31.32 20.44 18.05
CA LYS A 314 32.31 20.82 17.03
C LYS A 314 32.72 22.30 17.05
N GLU A 315 31.90 23.18 17.60
CA GLU A 315 32.24 24.62 17.70
C GLU A 315 33.06 24.97 18.95
N GLY A 316 33.31 24.01 19.87
CA GLY A 316 34.06 24.22 21.11
C GLY A 316 35.52 23.77 21.14
N SER A 317 36.08 23.28 20.01
CA SER A 317 37.43 22.69 19.97
C SER A 317 38.43 23.43 19.09
N GLU A 318 38.48 24.76 19.19
CA GLU A 318 39.67 25.51 18.78
C GLU A 318 40.29 26.19 20.00
N GLY A 319 41.38 25.60 20.48
CA GLY A 319 42.30 26.22 21.43
C GLY A 319 42.47 25.47 22.74
N PHE A 320 43.32 24.44 22.73
CA PHE A 320 44.32 24.23 23.82
C PHE A 320 45.28 23.10 23.38
N THR A 321 46.55 23.43 23.34
CA THR A 321 47.69 22.59 23.08
C THR A 321 48.10 21.76 24.33
N GLU A 322 48.46 20.51 24.06
CA GLU A 322 49.40 19.63 24.79
C GLU A 322 49.20 19.26 26.27
N ASN A 323 49.03 18.01 26.53
CA ASN A 323 49.87 17.01 27.19
C ASN A 323 49.05 15.98 27.99
N GLY A 324 49.30 14.71 27.73
CA GLY A 324 49.33 13.67 28.76
C GLY A 324 48.18 12.67 28.83
N SER A 325 48.45 11.50 28.24
CA SER A 325 48.17 10.12 28.70
C SER A 325 46.76 9.68 29.10
N ASP A 326 46.37 8.61 28.41
CA ASP A 326 45.58 7.44 28.86
C ASP A 326 44.20 7.63 29.50
N SER A 327 43.15 7.32 28.70
CA SER A 327 42.02 6.48 29.13
C SER A 327 41.07 6.09 28.01
N SER A 328 41.54 5.18 27.14
CA SER A 328 40.67 4.52 26.15
C SER A 328 40.31 3.11 26.63
N ASN A 329 39.37 2.94 27.56
CA ASN A 329 38.88 1.58 27.91
C ASN A 329 37.47 1.48 28.52
N SER A 330 36.65 2.53 28.60
CA SER A 330 35.34 2.43 29.27
C SER A 330 34.12 2.33 28.34
N THR A 331 34.28 2.60 27.05
CA THR A 331 33.13 2.59 26.11
C THR A 331 32.95 1.26 25.36
N LEU A 332 33.95 0.40 25.37
CA LEU A 332 33.89 -0.90 24.68
C LEU A 332 33.29 -2.03 25.56
N LEU A 333 33.18 -1.81 26.86
CA LEU A 333 32.59 -2.77 27.79
C LEU A 333 31.07 -2.76 27.86
N LEU A 334 30.45 -1.63 27.54
CA LEU A 334 28.97 -1.51 27.53
C LEU A 334 28.30 -2.18 26.33
N TYR A 335 29.00 -2.27 25.19
CA TYR A 335 28.45 -2.94 23.98
C TYR A 335 28.51 -4.47 24.03
N LYS A 336 29.44 -5.03 24.80
CA LYS A 336 29.58 -6.51 24.96
C LYS A 336 28.55 -7.08 25.94
N SER A 337 28.06 -6.33 26.90
CA SER A 337 27.06 -6.79 27.86
C SER A 337 25.63 -6.86 27.27
N PHE A 338 25.30 -6.06 26.27
CA PHE A 338 23.98 -6.11 25.64
C PHE A 338 23.84 -7.25 24.63
N ALA A 339 24.92 -7.64 23.94
CA ALA A 339 24.88 -8.76 22.98
C ALA A 339 24.78 -10.13 23.65
N MET A 340 25.25 -10.25 24.92
CA MET A 340 25.21 -11.51 25.66
C MET A 340 23.88 -11.80 26.35
N MET A 341 23.06 -10.76 26.57
CA MET A 341 21.74 -10.90 27.19
C MET A 341 20.65 -11.35 26.18
N PHE A 342 20.84 -11.11 24.89
CA PHE A 342 19.92 -11.60 23.85
C PHE A 342 20.15 -13.08 23.48
N PHE A 343 21.35 -13.63 23.76
CA PHE A 343 21.64 -15.05 23.45
C PHE A 343 21.11 -16.00 24.50
N ILE A 344 20.87 -15.55 25.72
CA ILE A 344 20.42 -16.41 26.84
C ILE A 344 18.88 -16.54 26.84
N ILE A 345 18.15 -15.58 26.30
CA ILE A 345 16.68 -15.63 26.24
C ILE A 345 16.18 -16.51 25.08
N SER A 346 16.99 -16.69 24.03
CA SER A 346 16.64 -17.54 22.88
C SER A 346 16.78 -19.05 23.13
N MET A 347 17.49 -19.52 24.20
CA MET A 347 17.67 -20.92 24.47
C MET A 347 16.70 -21.51 25.53
N SER A 348 15.82 -20.71 26.11
CA SER A 348 14.85 -21.16 27.12
C SER A 348 13.47 -21.52 26.58
N TYR A 349 13.29 -21.49 25.27
CA TYR A 349 12.02 -21.86 24.61
C TYR A 349 12.08 -23.11 23.73
N PHE A 350 13.19 -23.92 23.87
CA PHE A 350 13.32 -25.25 23.25
C PHE A 350 13.85 -26.28 24.26
N LEU A 351 13.04 -26.56 25.26
CA LEU A 351 13.09 -27.82 26.02
C LEU A 351 11.71 -28.06 26.63
#